data_8865479d63b00e00e7a590cfc197c8cd
#
_entry.id   8865479d63b00e00e7a590cfc197c8cd
#
_cell.length_a   1.000
_cell.length_b   1.000
_cell.length_c   1.000
_cell.angle_alpha   90.00
_cell.angle_beta   90.00
_cell.angle_gamma   90.00
#
_symmetry.space_group_name_H-M   'P 1'
#
loop_
_entity.id
_entity.type
_entity.pdbx_description
1 polymer ?
#
loop_
_entity_poly.entity_id
_entity_poly.type
_entity_poly.pdbx_seq_one_letter_code
_entity_poly.pdbx_strand_id
1 'polypeptide(L)'
;MWYFVPPEDFFSYLKSPAEHKILLSFLACIALWLIYDVCFLAENFCVYICPYARVQSVMFDNDTIQVIYDESRGGKIYENGVNLGKKPVSKPVSDAEQCVGCEACVRICPTHIDIRKGMQLECINCLECADACAKTMAKFSLPSLIGWTSENSRKTRKKVKFLRFRTAAYAAILAVALTALALMSGKKENMLLNINRTSELYSVNKAGEIENSYVFLFQNTDSRAHEFYFDVEGE
;
A
#
# COMPACT_ATOMS: atom_id res chain seq x y z
N MET A 1 14.48 7.97 6.59
CA MET A 1 15.85 8.36 6.88
C MET A 1 15.95 9.55 7.82
N TRP A 2 15.27 10.60 7.60
CA TRP A 2 15.17 11.78 8.48
C TRP A 2 14.59 11.52 9.88
N TYR A 3 14.10 10.31 10.13
CA TYR A 3 13.71 9.89 11.47
C TYR A 3 14.93 9.57 12.36
N PHE A 4 16.05 9.12 11.77
CA PHE A 4 17.26 8.73 12.50
C PHE A 4 18.36 9.78 12.44
N VAL A 5 18.34 10.67 11.47
CA VAL A 5 19.36 11.71 11.26
C VAL A 5 18.68 13.02 10.90
N PRO A 6 19.02 14.14 11.58
CA PRO A 6 18.54 15.46 11.22
C PRO A 6 18.88 15.79 9.76
N PRO A 7 17.98 16.44 9.00
CA PRO A 7 18.24 16.75 7.60
C PRO A 7 19.46 17.67 7.39
N GLU A 8 19.77 18.50 8.37
CA GLU A 8 20.91 19.44 8.36
C GLU A 8 22.25 18.71 8.43
N ASP A 9 22.32 17.64 9.23
CA ASP A 9 23.54 16.85 9.43
C ASP A 9 23.75 15.79 8.34
N PHE A 10 22.69 15.39 7.64
CA PHE A 10 22.76 14.36 6.63
C PHE A 10 23.78 14.64 5.53
N PHE A 11 23.81 15.89 5.03
CA PHE A 11 24.76 16.30 3.99
C PHE A 11 26.18 16.42 4.52
N SER A 12 26.37 16.72 5.80
CA SER A 12 27.70 16.75 6.43
C SER A 12 28.25 15.35 6.61
N TYR A 13 27.41 14.36 6.97
CA TYR A 13 27.78 12.95 7.08
C TYR A 13 28.15 12.32 5.74
N LEU A 14 27.52 12.79 4.66
CA LEU A 14 27.87 12.37 3.31
C LEU A 14 29.25 12.86 2.86
N LYS A 15 29.72 14.01 3.40
CA LYS A 15 31.04 14.57 3.11
C LYS A 15 32.19 13.89 3.87
N SER A 16 31.88 13.32 5.05
CA SER A 16 32.86 12.60 5.88
C SER A 16 32.55 11.09 5.96
N PRO A 17 32.73 10.31 4.87
CA PRO A 17 32.31 8.91 4.80
C PRO A 17 33.10 7.98 5.75
N ALA A 18 34.29 8.40 6.15
CA ALA A 18 35.16 7.57 7.00
C ALA A 18 34.64 7.45 8.45
N GLU A 19 33.93 8.46 8.94
CA GLU A 19 33.39 8.51 10.32
C GLU A 19 32.01 7.84 10.41
N HIS A 20 31.24 7.83 9.32
CA HIS A 20 29.86 7.35 9.28
C HIS A 20 29.65 6.11 8.41
N LYS A 21 30.63 5.17 8.42
CA LYS A 21 30.62 3.96 7.58
C LYS A 21 29.36 3.11 7.73
N ILE A 22 28.85 2.96 8.95
CA ILE A 22 27.66 2.14 9.23
C ILE A 22 26.42 2.76 8.58
N LEU A 23 26.24 4.07 8.74
CA LEU A 23 25.11 4.79 8.14
C LEU A 23 25.15 4.71 6.61
N LEU A 24 26.31 4.97 6.01
CA LEU A 24 26.50 4.93 4.55
C LEU A 24 26.33 3.50 3.98
N SER A 25 26.84 2.49 4.69
CA SER A 25 26.65 1.09 4.30
C SER A 25 25.17 0.68 4.31
N PHE A 26 24.43 1.09 5.34
CA PHE A 26 22.99 0.84 5.46
C PHE A 26 22.22 1.54 4.33
N LEU A 27 22.61 2.79 4.01
CA LEU A 27 22.02 3.57 2.91
C LEU A 27 22.29 2.92 1.55
N ALA A 28 23.51 2.51 1.31
CA ALA A 28 23.88 1.81 0.08
C ALA A 28 23.12 0.48 -0.06
N CYS A 29 22.97 -0.27 1.03
CA CYS A 29 22.22 -1.52 1.03
C CYS A 29 20.74 -1.30 0.67
N ILE A 30 20.09 -0.29 1.27
CA ILE A 30 18.70 0.07 0.93
C ILE A 30 18.59 0.53 -0.53
N ALA A 31 19.52 1.37 -1.00
CA ALA A 31 19.51 1.86 -2.38
C ALA A 31 19.66 0.71 -3.38
N LEU A 32 20.58 -0.21 -3.15
CA LEU A 32 20.76 -1.41 -3.97
C LEU A 32 19.53 -2.32 -3.94
N TRP A 33 18.91 -2.48 -2.78
CA TRP A 33 17.67 -3.23 -2.65
C TRP A 33 16.56 -2.60 -3.48
N LEU A 34 16.37 -1.28 -3.40
CA LEU A 34 15.35 -0.57 -4.18
C LEU A 34 15.61 -0.65 -5.69
N ILE A 35 16.87 -0.53 -6.11
CA ILE A 35 17.24 -0.69 -7.53
C ILE A 35 16.93 -2.12 -8.00
N TYR A 36 17.27 -3.12 -7.19
CA TYR A 36 16.95 -4.51 -7.50
C TYR A 36 15.43 -4.74 -7.59
N ASP A 37 14.66 -4.20 -6.66
CA ASP A 37 13.20 -4.30 -6.65
C ASP A 37 12.59 -3.69 -7.92
N VAL A 38 12.96 -2.46 -8.26
CA VAL A 38 12.40 -1.75 -9.42
C VAL A 38 12.84 -2.37 -10.76
N CYS A 39 14.11 -2.80 -10.86
CA CYS A 39 14.64 -3.28 -12.14
C CYS A 39 14.35 -4.76 -12.43
N PHE A 40 14.29 -5.61 -11.39
CA PHE A 40 14.19 -7.06 -11.56
C PHE A 40 12.90 -7.66 -11.02
N LEU A 41 12.40 -7.20 -9.89
CA LEU A 41 11.16 -7.74 -9.32
C LEU A 41 9.93 -7.12 -9.99
N ALA A 42 9.93 -5.82 -10.20
CA ALA A 42 8.83 -5.09 -10.84
C ALA A 42 7.44 -5.61 -10.38
N GLU A 43 6.59 -6.06 -11.29
CA GLU A 43 5.24 -6.55 -10.99
C GLU A 43 5.23 -7.82 -10.12
N ASN A 44 6.29 -8.63 -10.16
CA ASN A 44 6.41 -9.85 -9.35
C ASN A 44 6.46 -9.55 -7.84
N PHE A 45 6.93 -8.35 -7.46
CA PHE A 45 6.88 -7.91 -6.07
C PHE A 45 5.44 -7.93 -5.53
N CYS A 46 4.48 -7.42 -6.31
CA CYS A 46 3.06 -7.41 -5.93
C CYS A 46 2.49 -8.81 -5.75
N VAL A 47 2.93 -9.78 -6.58
CA VAL A 47 2.41 -11.16 -6.55
C VAL A 47 2.98 -11.97 -5.39
N TYR A 48 4.29 -11.88 -5.14
CA TYR A 48 5.00 -12.80 -4.25
C TYR A 48 5.34 -12.22 -2.88
N ILE A 49 5.66 -10.93 -2.81
CA ILE A 49 6.27 -10.31 -1.62
C ILE A 49 5.32 -9.34 -0.93
N CYS A 50 4.55 -8.54 -1.66
CA CYS A 50 3.77 -7.45 -1.09
C CYS A 50 2.64 -7.97 -0.17
N PRO A 51 2.67 -7.67 1.13
CA PRO A 51 1.61 -8.09 2.05
C PRO A 51 0.26 -7.43 1.72
N TYR A 52 0.28 -6.23 1.16
CA TYR A 52 -0.93 -5.51 0.75
C TYR A 52 -1.70 -6.28 -0.33
N ALA A 53 -1.01 -6.82 -1.35
CA ALA A 53 -1.66 -7.60 -2.40
C ALA A 53 -2.33 -8.87 -1.85
N ARG A 54 -1.73 -9.49 -0.83
CA ARG A 54 -2.33 -10.62 -0.12
C ARG A 54 -3.59 -10.24 0.64
N VAL A 55 -3.55 -9.14 1.39
CA VAL A 55 -4.74 -8.60 2.10
C VAL A 55 -5.82 -8.22 1.09
N GLN A 56 -5.45 -7.54 0.01
CA GLN A 56 -6.38 -7.16 -1.05
C GLN A 56 -7.08 -8.36 -1.67
N SER A 57 -6.36 -9.46 -1.94
CA SER A 57 -6.94 -10.67 -2.53
C SER A 57 -8.01 -11.31 -1.63
N VAL A 58 -7.81 -11.28 -0.31
CA VAL A 58 -8.78 -11.80 0.68
C VAL A 58 -9.99 -10.87 0.82
N MET A 59 -9.79 -9.56 0.65
CA MET A 59 -10.86 -8.56 0.74
C MET A 59 -11.76 -8.54 -0.49
N PHE A 60 -11.32 -9.03 -1.63
CA PHE A 60 -12.11 -9.10 -2.84
C PHE A 60 -13.15 -10.23 -2.78
N ASP A 61 -14.30 -9.97 -3.35
CA ASP A 61 -15.39 -10.92 -3.58
C ASP A 61 -16.03 -10.68 -4.95
N ASN A 62 -16.93 -11.56 -5.35
CA ASN A 62 -17.61 -11.48 -6.65
C ASN A 62 -18.48 -10.22 -6.83
N ASP A 63 -18.75 -9.49 -5.74
CA ASP A 63 -19.48 -8.23 -5.77
C ASP A 63 -18.54 -7.01 -5.72
N THR A 64 -17.23 -7.21 -5.57
CA THR A 64 -16.27 -6.11 -5.58
C THR A 64 -16.17 -5.49 -6.96
N ILE A 65 -16.25 -4.15 -7.00
CA ILE A 65 -16.15 -3.41 -8.26
C ILE A 65 -14.69 -3.39 -8.70
N GLN A 66 -14.46 -3.84 -9.91
CA GLN A 66 -13.14 -3.87 -10.53
C GLN A 66 -13.28 -3.82 -12.06
N VAL A 67 -12.15 -3.67 -12.75
CA VAL A 67 -12.12 -3.77 -14.21
C VAL A 67 -12.25 -5.22 -14.62
N ILE A 68 -13.29 -5.54 -15.36
CA ILE A 68 -13.61 -6.92 -15.77
C ILE A 68 -13.86 -6.99 -17.28
N TYR A 69 -13.35 -8.04 -17.89
CA TYR A 69 -13.71 -8.44 -19.26
C TYR A 69 -15.03 -9.21 -19.28
N ASP A 70 -15.91 -8.91 -20.25
CA ASP A 70 -17.20 -9.55 -20.42
C ASP A 70 -17.11 -10.82 -21.27
N GLU A 71 -16.95 -11.93 -20.62
CA GLU A 71 -16.94 -13.23 -21.28
C GLU A 71 -18.28 -13.59 -21.94
N SER A 72 -19.41 -13.10 -21.41
CA SER A 72 -20.74 -13.41 -21.95
C SER A 72 -20.97 -12.80 -23.33
N ARG A 73 -20.32 -11.67 -23.62
CA ARG A 73 -20.37 -10.96 -24.89
C ARG A 73 -19.12 -11.19 -25.75
N GLY A 74 -17.96 -11.23 -25.11
CA GLY A 74 -16.68 -11.35 -25.79
C GLY A 74 -16.27 -12.78 -26.15
N GLY A 75 -16.92 -13.76 -25.52
CA GLY A 75 -16.53 -15.16 -25.61
C GLY A 75 -15.38 -15.52 -24.67
N LYS A 76 -15.24 -16.81 -24.37
CA LYS A 76 -14.12 -17.32 -23.57
C LYS A 76 -12.83 -17.30 -24.40
N ILE A 77 -11.80 -16.68 -23.89
CA ILE A 77 -10.46 -16.64 -24.52
C ILE A 77 -9.49 -17.55 -23.77
N TYR A 78 -9.73 -17.73 -22.47
CA TYR A 78 -8.96 -18.62 -21.62
C TYR A 78 -9.87 -19.66 -20.98
N GLU A 79 -9.38 -20.90 -20.90
CA GLU A 79 -9.99 -21.98 -20.15
C GLU A 79 -8.91 -22.63 -19.28
N ASN A 80 -9.14 -22.69 -17.96
CA ASN A 80 -8.19 -23.21 -16.98
C ASN A 80 -6.78 -22.59 -17.10
N GLY A 81 -6.69 -21.30 -17.45
CA GLY A 81 -5.41 -20.58 -17.61
C GLY A 81 -4.72 -20.81 -18.96
N VAL A 82 -5.26 -21.69 -19.82
CA VAL A 82 -4.72 -21.93 -21.15
C VAL A 82 -5.41 -21.02 -22.17
N ASN A 83 -4.63 -20.35 -23.00
CA ASN A 83 -5.15 -19.54 -24.09
C ASN A 83 -5.74 -20.45 -25.19
N LEU A 84 -7.01 -20.28 -25.49
CA LEU A 84 -7.71 -21.05 -26.54
C LEU A 84 -7.28 -20.65 -27.95
N GLY A 85 -6.29 -19.77 -28.09
CA GLY A 85 -5.67 -19.42 -29.36
C GLY A 85 -6.60 -18.71 -30.35
N LYS A 86 -7.52 -17.87 -29.83
CA LYS A 86 -8.42 -17.08 -30.69
C LYS A 86 -7.61 -16.18 -31.64
N LYS A 87 -7.62 -16.57 -32.91
CA LYS A 87 -6.92 -15.77 -33.94
C LYS A 87 -7.62 -14.43 -34.16
N PRO A 88 -6.87 -13.37 -34.47
CA PRO A 88 -7.46 -12.09 -34.84
C PRO A 88 -8.44 -12.26 -36.00
N VAL A 89 -9.67 -11.77 -35.83
CA VAL A 89 -10.70 -11.78 -36.86
C VAL A 89 -11.06 -10.35 -37.28
N SER A 90 -11.42 -10.17 -38.53
CA SER A 90 -11.72 -8.82 -39.07
C SER A 90 -13.03 -8.25 -38.55
N LYS A 91 -13.96 -9.09 -38.10
CA LYS A 91 -15.30 -8.71 -37.60
C LYS A 91 -15.74 -9.62 -36.46
N PRO A 92 -16.62 -9.14 -35.55
CA PRO A 92 -17.25 -9.99 -34.56
C PRO A 92 -17.97 -11.19 -35.23
N VAL A 93 -17.83 -12.35 -34.63
CA VAL A 93 -18.39 -13.62 -35.21
C VAL A 93 -19.86 -13.76 -34.85
N SER A 94 -20.22 -13.44 -33.61
CA SER A 94 -21.60 -13.52 -33.09
C SER A 94 -21.78 -12.58 -31.90
N ASP A 95 -23.05 -12.44 -31.45
CA ASP A 95 -23.36 -11.59 -30.27
C ASP A 95 -22.71 -12.12 -28.98
N ALA A 96 -22.39 -13.41 -28.90
CA ALA A 96 -21.70 -14.03 -27.77
C ALA A 96 -20.16 -14.08 -27.97
N GLU A 97 -19.66 -13.72 -29.16
CA GLU A 97 -18.24 -13.75 -29.51
C GLU A 97 -17.83 -12.46 -30.19
N GLN A 98 -18.04 -11.33 -29.54
CA GLN A 98 -17.73 -10.01 -30.07
C GLN A 98 -16.24 -9.67 -30.04
N CYS A 99 -15.42 -10.36 -29.24
CA CYS A 99 -13.99 -10.10 -29.17
C CYS A 99 -13.30 -10.49 -30.48
N VAL A 100 -12.68 -9.55 -31.12
CA VAL A 100 -11.95 -9.75 -32.41
C VAL A 100 -10.50 -10.21 -32.22
N GLY A 101 -10.03 -10.44 -30.97
CA GLY A 101 -8.68 -10.91 -30.73
C GLY A 101 -7.57 -9.89 -31.04
N CYS A 102 -7.86 -8.61 -31.07
CA CYS A 102 -6.90 -7.55 -31.48
C CYS A 102 -5.79 -7.27 -30.46
N GLU A 103 -5.92 -7.80 -29.23
CA GLU A 103 -4.95 -7.65 -28.12
C GLU A 103 -4.62 -6.20 -27.74
N ALA A 104 -5.40 -5.23 -28.19
CA ALA A 104 -5.17 -3.82 -27.84
C ALA A 104 -5.21 -3.58 -26.33
N CYS A 105 -6.11 -4.29 -25.60
CA CYS A 105 -6.22 -4.25 -24.14
C CYS A 105 -4.98 -4.79 -23.42
N VAL A 106 -4.28 -5.77 -24.00
CA VAL A 106 -3.06 -6.34 -23.44
C VAL A 106 -1.87 -5.40 -23.67
N ARG A 107 -1.74 -4.88 -24.89
CA ARG A 107 -0.61 -4.01 -25.26
C ARG A 107 -0.61 -2.67 -24.55
N ILE A 108 -1.79 -2.13 -24.20
CA ILE A 108 -1.89 -0.84 -23.53
C ILE A 108 -1.72 -0.96 -22.01
N CYS A 109 -1.75 -2.18 -21.46
CA CYS A 109 -1.73 -2.38 -20.03
C CYS A 109 -0.36 -2.01 -19.45
N PRO A 110 -0.28 -1.06 -18.47
CA PRO A 110 0.98 -0.65 -17.87
C PRO A 110 1.63 -1.74 -17.02
N THR A 111 0.83 -2.69 -16.51
CA THR A 111 1.32 -3.83 -15.72
C THR A 111 1.45 -5.12 -16.55
N HIS A 112 1.38 -5.01 -17.88
CA HIS A 112 1.57 -6.13 -18.83
C HIS A 112 0.71 -7.35 -18.62
N ILE A 113 -0.48 -7.19 -17.99
CA ILE A 113 -1.44 -8.27 -17.78
C ILE A 113 -2.40 -8.42 -18.94
N ASP A 114 -2.95 -9.63 -19.09
CA ASP A 114 -4.08 -9.87 -19.98
C ASP A 114 -5.39 -9.92 -19.16
N ILE A 115 -6.16 -8.84 -19.22
CA ILE A 115 -7.42 -8.70 -18.48
C ILE A 115 -8.46 -9.77 -18.86
N ARG A 116 -8.29 -10.44 -20.00
CA ARG A 116 -9.18 -11.50 -20.48
C ARG A 116 -9.04 -12.80 -19.68
N LYS A 117 -7.95 -12.94 -18.89
CA LYS A 117 -7.75 -14.07 -17.96
C LYS A 117 -8.62 -13.98 -16.69
N GLY A 118 -9.32 -12.86 -16.49
CA GLY A 118 -10.05 -12.58 -15.27
C GLY A 118 -9.25 -11.72 -14.29
N MET A 119 -9.60 -11.80 -12.99
CA MET A 119 -8.96 -11.00 -11.94
C MET A 119 -7.49 -11.39 -11.77
N GLN A 120 -6.63 -10.38 -11.73
CA GLN A 120 -5.19 -10.52 -11.48
C GLN A 120 -4.76 -9.47 -10.44
N LEU A 121 -3.86 -9.86 -9.54
CA LEU A 121 -3.41 -9.01 -8.42
C LEU A 121 -2.66 -7.76 -8.87
N GLU A 122 -2.03 -7.85 -10.04
CA GLU A 122 -1.25 -6.77 -10.66
C GLU A 122 -2.14 -5.68 -11.29
N CYS A 123 -3.46 -5.92 -11.39
CA CYS A 123 -4.38 -4.96 -11.97
C CYS A 123 -4.57 -3.74 -11.07
N ILE A 124 -4.21 -2.56 -11.57
CA ILE A 124 -4.38 -1.28 -10.85
C ILE A 124 -5.71 -0.58 -11.14
N ASN A 125 -6.62 -1.24 -11.84
CA ASN A 125 -7.94 -0.72 -12.20
C ASN A 125 -7.93 0.64 -12.95
N CYS A 126 -6.93 0.90 -13.79
CA CYS A 126 -6.74 2.17 -14.50
C CYS A 126 -7.69 2.42 -15.67
N LEU A 127 -8.41 1.38 -16.18
CA LEU A 127 -9.36 1.43 -17.31
C LEU A 127 -8.74 1.67 -18.70
N GLU A 128 -7.45 1.80 -18.86
CA GLU A 128 -6.79 1.97 -20.17
C GLU A 128 -7.17 0.87 -21.17
N CYS A 129 -7.29 -0.36 -20.67
CA CYS A 129 -7.74 -1.50 -21.47
C CYS A 129 -9.20 -1.35 -21.94
N ALA A 130 -10.06 -0.71 -21.15
CA ALA A 130 -11.45 -0.44 -21.50
C ALA A 130 -11.55 0.58 -22.63
N ASP A 131 -10.74 1.65 -22.58
CA ASP A 131 -10.68 2.68 -23.59
C ASP A 131 -10.09 2.15 -24.92
N ALA A 132 -9.04 1.35 -24.85
CA ALA A 132 -8.48 0.68 -26.04
C ALA A 132 -9.48 -0.27 -26.68
N CYS A 133 -10.23 -1.01 -25.88
CA CYS A 133 -11.32 -1.87 -26.34
C CYS A 133 -12.46 -1.05 -26.97
N ALA A 134 -12.86 0.05 -26.32
CA ALA A 134 -13.90 0.95 -26.83
C ALA A 134 -13.55 1.51 -28.21
N LYS A 135 -12.31 1.96 -28.43
CA LYS A 135 -11.81 2.43 -29.73
C LYS A 135 -11.90 1.36 -30.81
N THR A 136 -11.62 0.11 -30.47
CA THR A 136 -11.71 -1.00 -31.41
C THR A 136 -13.15 -1.37 -31.70
N MET A 137 -13.99 -1.47 -30.67
CA MET A 137 -15.41 -1.88 -30.77
C MET A 137 -16.26 -0.80 -31.42
N ALA A 138 -15.90 0.47 -31.31
CA ALA A 138 -16.59 1.59 -31.96
C ALA A 138 -16.64 1.43 -33.51
N LYS A 139 -15.66 0.76 -34.11
CA LYS A 139 -15.66 0.45 -35.55
C LYS A 139 -16.83 -0.46 -35.98
N PHE A 140 -17.39 -1.17 -35.01
CA PHE A 140 -18.52 -2.08 -35.22
C PHE A 140 -19.81 -1.55 -34.57
N SER A 141 -19.80 -0.29 -34.06
CA SER A 141 -20.91 0.33 -33.32
C SER A 141 -21.32 -0.48 -32.06
N LEU A 142 -20.35 -1.16 -31.46
CA LEU A 142 -20.53 -1.97 -30.24
C LEU A 142 -19.87 -1.28 -29.04
N PRO A 143 -20.44 -1.41 -27.84
CA PRO A 143 -19.83 -0.90 -26.63
C PRO A 143 -18.61 -1.77 -26.20
N SER A 144 -17.70 -1.19 -25.41
CA SER A 144 -16.54 -1.90 -24.87
C SER A 144 -16.93 -3.21 -24.19
N LEU A 145 -16.08 -4.21 -24.35
CA LEU A 145 -16.19 -5.51 -23.66
C LEU A 145 -15.55 -5.48 -22.26
N ILE A 146 -14.85 -4.40 -21.94
CA ILE A 146 -14.18 -4.23 -20.66
C ILE A 146 -14.81 -3.03 -19.99
N GLY A 147 -15.09 -3.15 -18.69
CA GLY A 147 -15.71 -2.06 -17.94
C GLY A 147 -15.55 -2.23 -16.44
N TRP A 148 -15.84 -1.17 -15.71
CA TRP A 148 -15.79 -1.15 -14.27
C TRP A 148 -17.11 -1.64 -13.69
N THR A 149 -17.11 -2.88 -13.20
CA THR A 149 -18.32 -3.55 -12.70
C THR A 149 -17.94 -4.66 -11.74
N SER A 150 -18.92 -5.36 -11.17
CA SER A 150 -18.68 -6.58 -10.40
C SER A 150 -19.06 -7.84 -11.19
N GLU A 151 -18.43 -8.95 -10.86
CA GLU A 151 -18.68 -10.21 -11.53
C GLU A 151 -20.15 -10.64 -11.40
N ASN A 152 -20.73 -10.50 -10.20
CA ASN A 152 -22.15 -10.79 -9.97
C ASN A 152 -23.09 -9.85 -10.74
N SER A 153 -22.78 -8.55 -10.79
CA SER A 153 -23.55 -7.58 -11.56
C SER A 153 -23.57 -7.96 -13.05
N ARG A 154 -22.46 -8.43 -13.56
CA ARG A 154 -22.31 -8.85 -14.94
C ARG A 154 -23.08 -10.12 -15.24
N LYS A 155 -22.95 -11.17 -14.41
CA LYS A 155 -23.68 -12.44 -14.55
C LYS A 155 -25.19 -12.26 -14.43
N THR A 156 -25.63 -11.40 -13.49
CA THR A 156 -27.07 -11.19 -13.22
C THR A 156 -27.69 -10.06 -14.00
N ARG A 157 -26.89 -9.24 -14.70
CA ARG A 157 -27.29 -7.99 -15.39
C ARG A 157 -28.00 -6.99 -14.47
N LYS A 158 -27.74 -7.04 -13.16
CA LYS A 158 -28.28 -6.12 -12.16
C LYS A 158 -27.24 -5.03 -11.83
N LYS A 159 -27.72 -3.89 -11.34
CA LYS A 159 -26.84 -2.80 -10.87
C LYS A 159 -25.99 -3.27 -9.71
N VAL A 160 -24.76 -2.76 -9.66
CA VAL A 160 -23.83 -3.03 -8.57
C VAL A 160 -24.41 -2.52 -7.24
N LYS A 161 -24.33 -3.34 -6.21
CA LYS A 161 -24.77 -2.98 -4.85
C LYS A 161 -23.57 -2.41 -4.08
N PHE A 162 -23.61 -1.12 -3.74
CA PHE A 162 -22.57 -0.47 -2.94
C PHE A 162 -22.69 -0.81 -1.45
N LEU A 163 -23.93 -0.77 -0.92
CA LEU A 163 -24.20 -1.10 0.48
C LEU A 163 -24.35 -2.62 0.65
N ARG A 164 -23.31 -3.22 1.18
CA ARG A 164 -23.22 -4.65 1.50
C ARG A 164 -22.77 -4.82 2.94
N PHE A 165 -23.02 -5.99 3.53
CA PHE A 165 -22.56 -6.29 4.89
C PHE A 165 -21.05 -6.08 5.06
N ARG A 166 -20.23 -6.53 4.10
CA ARG A 166 -18.77 -6.31 4.12
C ARG A 166 -18.40 -4.83 4.08
N THR A 167 -19.02 -4.05 3.21
CA THR A 167 -18.75 -2.60 3.11
C THR A 167 -19.14 -1.89 4.40
N ALA A 168 -20.28 -2.25 4.99
CA ALA A 168 -20.72 -1.72 6.28
C ALA A 168 -19.78 -2.12 7.42
N ALA A 169 -19.29 -3.36 7.44
CA ALA A 169 -18.31 -3.82 8.42
C ALA A 169 -16.99 -3.05 8.34
N TYR A 170 -16.47 -2.84 7.12
CA TYR A 170 -15.24 -2.05 6.93
C TYR A 170 -15.43 -0.59 7.35
N ALA A 171 -16.57 0.01 7.02
CA ALA A 171 -16.90 1.36 7.45
C ALA A 171 -17.01 1.47 8.97
N ALA A 172 -17.60 0.47 9.63
CA ALA A 172 -17.69 0.42 11.09
C ALA A 172 -16.31 0.30 11.75
N ILE A 173 -15.45 -0.58 11.25
CA ILE A 173 -14.08 -0.74 11.76
C ILE A 173 -13.30 0.58 11.61
N LEU A 174 -13.41 1.23 10.45
CA LEU A 174 -12.76 2.52 10.19
C LEU A 174 -13.30 3.61 11.13
N ALA A 175 -14.61 3.67 11.35
CA ALA A 175 -15.24 4.62 12.27
C ALA A 175 -14.75 4.41 13.70
N VAL A 176 -14.67 3.16 14.18
CA VAL A 176 -14.12 2.82 15.50
C VAL A 176 -12.67 3.25 15.62
N ALA A 177 -11.83 2.96 14.62
CA ALA A 177 -10.42 3.35 14.61
C ALA A 177 -10.25 4.87 14.64
N LEU A 178 -11.01 5.61 13.85
CA LEU A 178 -10.97 7.08 13.83
C LEU A 178 -11.46 7.67 15.16
N THR A 179 -12.50 7.10 15.75
CA THR A 179 -13.01 7.53 17.05
C THR A 179 -11.97 7.28 18.17
N ALA A 180 -11.35 6.11 18.16
CA ALA A 180 -10.27 5.78 19.10
C ALA A 180 -9.08 6.75 18.93
N LEU A 181 -8.67 7.03 17.71
CA LEU A 181 -7.60 7.98 17.41
C LEU A 181 -7.95 9.40 17.89
N ALA A 182 -9.17 9.86 17.67
CA ALA A 182 -9.64 11.17 18.13
C ALA A 182 -9.65 11.27 19.67
N LEU A 183 -10.10 10.22 20.37
CA LEU A 183 -10.10 10.17 21.83
C LEU A 183 -8.67 10.13 22.40
N MET A 184 -7.76 9.39 21.77
CA MET A 184 -6.36 9.34 22.19
C MET A 184 -5.63 10.65 21.89
N SER A 185 -5.92 11.29 20.76
CA SER A 185 -5.31 12.58 20.38
C SER A 185 -5.67 13.72 21.33
N GLY A 186 -6.81 13.62 22.02
CA GLY A 186 -7.21 14.60 23.03
C GLY A 186 -6.39 14.54 24.34
N LYS A 187 -5.70 13.43 24.60
CA LYS A 187 -4.83 13.24 25.78
C LYS A 187 -3.39 13.61 25.42
N LYS A 188 -3.12 14.90 25.28
CA LYS A 188 -1.77 15.38 25.03
C LYS A 188 -1.05 15.50 26.39
N GLU A 189 0.04 14.75 26.54
CA GLU A 189 0.94 14.96 27.69
C GLU A 189 1.72 16.26 27.47
N ASN A 190 1.63 17.15 28.44
CA ASN A 190 2.26 18.47 28.37
C ASN A 190 3.77 18.41 28.66
N MET A 191 4.24 17.27 29.18
CA MET A 191 5.64 17.08 29.56
C MET A 191 6.13 15.70 29.09
N LEU A 192 7.27 15.68 28.44
CA LEU A 192 8.08 14.48 28.23
C LEU A 192 9.19 14.48 29.26
N LEU A 193 9.17 13.47 30.14
CA LEU A 193 10.21 13.23 31.12
C LEU A 193 11.02 12.00 30.68
N ASN A 194 12.30 12.18 30.43
CA ASN A 194 13.21 11.08 30.17
C ASN A 194 14.24 11.03 31.30
N ILE A 195 14.27 9.93 32.03
CA ILE A 195 15.16 9.71 33.16
C ILE A 195 16.24 8.75 32.71
N ASN A 196 17.44 9.26 32.52
CA ASN A 196 18.61 8.47 32.16
C ASN A 196 19.55 8.35 33.35
N ARG A 197 20.01 7.13 33.62
CA ARG A 197 21.08 6.91 34.57
C ARG A 197 22.41 7.34 33.93
N THR A 198 23.26 7.99 34.70
CA THR A 198 24.63 8.31 34.28
C THR A 198 25.40 7.03 33.96
N SER A 199 26.41 7.09 33.09
CA SER A 199 27.22 5.94 32.67
C SER A 199 27.94 5.22 33.80
N GLU A 200 28.11 5.87 34.94
CA GLU A 200 28.68 5.29 36.16
C GLU A 200 27.59 4.52 36.92
N LEU A 201 27.91 3.28 37.28
CA LEU A 201 26.97 2.40 37.99
C LEU A 201 26.61 2.94 39.38
N TYR A 202 27.57 3.51 40.10
CA TYR A 202 27.44 4.18 41.39
C TYR A 202 28.74 4.93 41.70
N SER A 203 28.65 5.96 42.51
CA SER A 203 29.80 6.59 43.14
C SER A 203 29.76 6.41 44.66
N VAL A 204 30.93 6.31 45.29
CA VAL A 204 31.03 6.20 46.74
C VAL A 204 31.47 7.54 47.29
N ASN A 205 30.64 8.16 48.11
CA ASN A 205 30.96 9.43 48.76
C ASN A 205 32.06 9.27 49.79
N LYS A 206 32.71 10.36 50.17
CA LYS A 206 33.78 10.37 51.20
C LYS A 206 33.35 9.81 52.55
N ALA A 207 32.07 9.70 52.81
CA ALA A 207 31.46 9.06 53.98
C ALA A 207 31.25 7.54 53.83
N GLY A 208 31.56 6.95 52.66
CA GLY A 208 31.33 5.51 52.40
C GLY A 208 29.91 5.16 51.91
N GLU A 209 29.08 6.15 51.63
CA GLU A 209 27.69 5.98 51.16
C GLU A 209 27.66 5.85 49.64
N ILE A 210 26.71 5.05 49.14
CA ILE A 210 26.52 4.82 47.69
C ILE A 210 25.61 5.93 47.16
N GLU A 211 26.12 6.65 46.16
CA GLU A 211 25.40 7.72 45.48
C GLU A 211 25.12 7.34 44.03
N ASN A 212 23.86 7.48 43.63
CA ASN A 212 23.43 7.24 42.25
C ASN A 212 23.02 8.57 41.60
N SER A 213 23.61 8.86 40.44
CA SER A 213 23.30 10.08 39.69
C SER A 213 22.37 9.78 38.52
N TYR A 214 21.28 10.56 38.41
CA TYR A 214 20.34 10.47 37.33
C TYR A 214 20.26 11.83 36.59
N VAL A 215 20.17 11.76 35.27
CA VAL A 215 19.97 12.94 34.41
C VAL A 215 18.50 12.95 33.99
N PHE A 216 17.80 14.01 34.39
CA PHE A 216 16.41 14.25 34.01
C PHE A 216 16.37 15.20 32.82
N LEU A 217 15.82 14.74 31.71
CA LEU A 217 15.57 15.56 30.53
C LEU A 217 14.09 15.92 30.48
N PHE A 218 13.80 17.19 30.64
CA PHE A 218 12.45 17.73 30.58
C PHE A 218 12.22 18.41 29.25
N GLN A 219 11.15 18.06 28.59
CA GLN A 219 10.70 18.75 27.40
C GLN A 219 9.25 19.16 27.54
N ASN A 220 8.97 20.44 27.53
CA ASN A 220 7.62 20.95 27.43
C ASN A 220 7.12 20.74 25.99
N THR A 221 6.05 19.97 25.83
CA THR A 221 5.43 19.69 24.54
C THR A 221 4.24 20.60 24.24
N ASP A 222 3.86 21.47 25.19
CA ASP A 222 2.81 22.47 25.00
C ASP A 222 3.38 23.80 24.50
N SER A 223 2.53 24.59 23.84
CA SER A 223 2.85 25.96 23.39
C SER A 223 2.83 26.99 24.53
N ARG A 224 2.43 26.59 25.74
CA ARG A 224 2.36 27.45 26.94
C ARG A 224 3.44 27.09 27.92
N ALA A 225 3.88 28.07 28.71
CA ALA A 225 4.78 27.82 29.82
C ALA A 225 4.03 27.14 30.96
N HIS A 226 4.59 26.06 31.48
CA HIS A 226 4.05 25.31 32.63
C HIS A 226 5.12 25.25 33.72
N GLU A 227 4.68 25.29 34.96
CA GLU A 227 5.53 25.03 36.13
C GLU A 227 5.36 23.56 36.51
N PHE A 228 6.48 22.86 36.65
CA PHE A 228 6.48 21.43 37.01
C PHE A 228 7.12 21.28 38.39
N TYR A 229 6.47 20.55 39.25
CA TYR A 229 6.97 20.26 40.59
C TYR A 229 7.39 18.79 40.63
N PHE A 230 8.55 18.55 41.23
CA PHE A 230 9.10 17.20 41.38
C PHE A 230 9.17 16.89 42.87
N ASP A 231 8.66 15.76 43.23
CA ASP A 231 8.79 15.17 44.55
C ASP A 231 9.47 13.82 44.43
N VAL A 232 10.39 13.53 45.31
CA VAL A 232 11.11 12.26 45.35
C VAL A 232 10.69 11.54 46.61
N GLU A 233 9.81 10.56 46.46
CA GLU A 233 9.48 9.65 47.53
C GLU A 233 10.49 8.51 47.55
N GLY A 234 11.24 8.37 48.62
CA GLY A 234 12.18 7.28 48.80
C GLY A 234 12.78 7.31 50.21
N GLU A 235 12.95 6.13 50.78
CA GLU A 235 13.73 5.94 52.01
C GLU A 235 15.23 6.13 51.77
#